data_4b8c815d2f36eb3379ee4d49c2d8ae8f
#
_entry.id   4b8c815d2f36eb3379ee4d49c2d8ae8f
#
_cell.length_a   1.000
_cell.length_b   1.000
_cell.length_c   1.000
_cell.angle_alpha   90.00
_cell.angle_beta   90.00
_cell.angle_gamma   90.00
#
_symmetry.space_group_name_H-M   'P 1'
#
loop_
_entity.id
_entity.type
_entity.pdbx_description
1 polymer ?
#
loop_
_entity_poly.entity_id
_entity_poly.type
_entity_poly.pdbx_seq_one_letter_code
_entity_poly.pdbx_strand_id
1 'polypeptide(L)'
;METANIQSVVENNIVSVALMNIQPSSYNPRKHFDEVSLAELAESIRQQGVLQPIGVRPIADTDRFEIVFGERRYRAALMAELTEISAVILHVSDETAAEMAVTENLQRKDVTPIEEANAYQKLMESGRYDVQSLAEQFGKNENYIRTRLKFVSLIPEIAELLEKDEITISVASEICRYGTDIQKEVYYKHLKDSDSMLYDCWRGLKAAEVAKFIERDFTTDLSRYAFDKTLCASCPHNTNNMMLFCEGGCGNCANRSCLAEMNASYLVEKAVQFVEQYPSVSLCYQDFNNNMIAVERLTAMGYEVEHLNTYATPYPETPVAPEKEEYDTIEEYEEAYKEYEQDFSNYMEKCKSIHERIDTGELTFYISIGQKEITLCYMASAAANADMATEKPVSYTHLRAHETK
;
A
#
# COMPACT_ATOMS: atom_id res chain seq x y z
N MET A 1 -16.66 3.25 -34.98
CA MET A 1 -16.64 1.80 -35.29
C MET A 1 -17.80 1.17 -34.56
N GLU A 2 -18.68 0.51 -35.26
CA GLU A 2 -19.96 0.03 -34.78
C GLU A 2 -19.78 -0.94 -33.61
N THR A 3 -20.26 -0.56 -32.44
CA THR A 3 -20.54 -1.46 -31.34
C THR A 3 -21.60 -2.44 -31.86
N ALA A 4 -21.20 -3.65 -32.19
CA ALA A 4 -22.11 -4.69 -32.60
C ALA A 4 -23.13 -4.90 -31.46
N ASN A 5 -24.34 -4.42 -31.68
CA ASN A 5 -25.45 -4.56 -30.75
C ASN A 5 -25.75 -6.07 -30.64
N ILE A 6 -25.40 -6.69 -29.50
CA ILE A 6 -25.58 -8.14 -29.26
C ILE A 6 -27.01 -8.57 -29.58
N GLN A 7 -27.99 -7.70 -29.41
CA GLN A 7 -29.40 -7.94 -29.77
C GLN A 7 -29.62 -8.17 -31.26
N SER A 8 -28.84 -7.53 -32.15
CA SER A 8 -29.04 -7.71 -33.62
C SER A 8 -28.44 -9.01 -34.18
N VAL A 9 -27.49 -9.63 -33.44
CA VAL A 9 -26.88 -10.93 -33.85
C VAL A 9 -27.73 -12.12 -33.40
N VAL A 10 -28.58 -11.96 -32.39
CA VAL A 10 -29.34 -13.02 -31.77
C VAL A 10 -30.62 -13.39 -32.55
N GLU A 11 -31.16 -12.52 -33.41
CA GLU A 11 -32.49 -12.70 -33.98
C GLU A 11 -32.57 -13.71 -35.16
N ASN A 12 -31.47 -14.23 -35.71
CA ASN A 12 -31.55 -14.88 -37.02
C ASN A 12 -31.21 -16.39 -37.11
N ASN A 13 -30.71 -17.10 -36.06
CA ASN A 13 -30.44 -18.54 -36.19
C ASN A 13 -30.55 -19.28 -34.83
N ILE A 14 -31.77 -19.41 -34.30
CA ILE A 14 -32.02 -20.34 -33.18
C ILE A 14 -32.08 -21.74 -33.73
N VAL A 15 -31.23 -22.64 -33.26
CA VAL A 15 -31.16 -24.05 -33.63
C VAL A 15 -31.32 -24.91 -32.37
N SER A 16 -31.82 -26.13 -32.56
CA SER A 16 -31.80 -27.14 -31.49
C SER A 16 -30.45 -27.86 -31.53
N VAL A 17 -29.75 -27.87 -30.43
CA VAL A 17 -28.42 -28.50 -30.27
C VAL A 17 -28.49 -29.57 -29.21
N ALA A 18 -27.98 -30.78 -29.52
CA ALA A 18 -27.92 -31.87 -28.56
C ALA A 18 -27.03 -31.50 -27.36
N LEU A 19 -27.55 -31.65 -26.14
CA LEU A 19 -26.81 -31.30 -24.89
C LEU A 19 -25.49 -32.05 -24.75
N MET A 20 -25.40 -33.27 -25.28
CA MET A 20 -24.17 -34.08 -25.29
C MET A 20 -23.04 -33.45 -26.14
N ASN A 21 -23.37 -32.59 -27.09
CA ASN A 21 -22.41 -31.90 -27.95
C ASN A 21 -21.98 -30.52 -27.37
N ILE A 22 -22.51 -30.14 -26.22
CA ILE A 22 -22.22 -28.83 -25.60
C ILE A 22 -21.32 -29.04 -24.39
N GLN A 23 -20.28 -28.22 -24.28
CA GLN A 23 -19.42 -28.19 -23.11
C GLN A 23 -19.40 -26.78 -22.47
N PRO A 24 -19.24 -26.69 -21.12
CA PRO A 24 -19.07 -25.45 -20.43
C PRO A 24 -17.84 -24.68 -20.92
N SER A 25 -17.90 -23.36 -20.87
CA SER A 25 -16.75 -22.52 -21.20
C SER A 25 -15.70 -22.49 -20.08
N SER A 26 -14.43 -22.57 -20.47
CA SER A 26 -13.30 -22.32 -19.57
C SER A 26 -13.20 -20.86 -19.12
N TYR A 27 -13.84 -19.95 -19.85
CA TYR A 27 -13.83 -18.50 -19.59
C TYR A 27 -14.94 -18.03 -18.63
N ASN A 28 -15.86 -18.92 -18.21
CA ASN A 28 -16.95 -18.53 -17.33
C ASN A 28 -16.40 -18.17 -15.93
N PRO A 29 -16.56 -16.91 -15.46
CA PRO A 29 -16.08 -16.47 -14.15
C PRO A 29 -16.86 -17.14 -12.99
N ARG A 30 -18.08 -17.59 -13.23
CA ARG A 30 -18.93 -18.21 -12.23
C ARG A 30 -18.54 -19.66 -11.97
N LYS A 31 -17.95 -19.93 -10.79
CA LYS A 31 -17.57 -21.29 -10.37
C LYS A 31 -18.61 -21.96 -9.46
N HIS A 32 -19.44 -21.18 -8.76
CA HIS A 32 -20.44 -21.67 -7.83
C HIS A 32 -21.86 -21.41 -8.34
N PHE A 33 -22.67 -22.43 -8.34
CA PHE A 33 -24.08 -22.37 -8.71
C PHE A 33 -24.89 -22.86 -7.50
N ASP A 34 -25.84 -22.05 -7.06
CA ASP A 34 -26.75 -22.42 -5.99
C ASP A 34 -27.67 -23.57 -6.50
N GLU A 35 -27.57 -24.70 -5.82
CA GLU A 35 -28.29 -25.94 -6.21
C GLU A 35 -29.80 -25.77 -6.09
N VAL A 36 -30.30 -25.03 -5.11
CA VAL A 36 -31.74 -24.81 -4.90
C VAL A 36 -32.31 -24.02 -6.08
N SER A 37 -31.69 -22.87 -6.39
CA SER A 37 -32.15 -22.02 -7.49
C SER A 37 -31.94 -22.69 -8.88
N LEU A 38 -31.00 -23.62 -8.98
CA LEU A 38 -30.81 -24.38 -10.20
C LEU A 38 -31.90 -25.47 -10.38
N ALA A 39 -32.32 -26.11 -9.26
CA ALA A 39 -33.42 -27.10 -9.26
C ALA A 39 -34.75 -26.43 -9.57
N GLU A 40 -35.04 -25.26 -9.05
CA GLU A 40 -36.23 -24.46 -9.39
C GLU A 40 -36.27 -24.12 -10.88
N LEU A 41 -35.13 -23.71 -11.45
CA LEU A 41 -35.03 -23.46 -12.88
C LEU A 41 -35.21 -24.73 -13.72
N ALA A 42 -34.68 -25.88 -13.28
CA ALA A 42 -34.88 -27.17 -13.95
C ALA A 42 -36.34 -27.58 -13.97
N GLU A 43 -37.08 -27.36 -12.87
CA GLU A 43 -38.52 -27.65 -12.83
C GLU A 43 -39.31 -26.72 -13.77
N SER A 44 -38.98 -25.44 -13.83
CA SER A 44 -39.58 -24.51 -14.81
C SER A 44 -39.30 -24.96 -16.26
N ILE A 45 -38.07 -25.41 -16.53
CA ILE A 45 -37.67 -25.89 -17.86
C ILE A 45 -38.42 -27.21 -18.24
N ARG A 46 -38.67 -28.10 -17.28
CA ARG A 46 -39.51 -29.29 -17.52
C ARG A 46 -40.93 -28.95 -17.98
N GLN A 47 -41.48 -27.89 -17.35
CA GLN A 47 -42.88 -27.52 -17.63
C GLN A 47 -43.04 -26.64 -18.87
N GLN A 48 -42.11 -25.74 -19.15
CA GLN A 48 -42.27 -24.71 -20.18
C GLN A 48 -41.23 -24.76 -21.29
N GLY A 49 -40.23 -25.64 -21.16
CA GLY A 49 -39.07 -25.65 -22.05
C GLY A 49 -38.09 -24.50 -21.76
N VAL A 50 -37.06 -24.40 -22.57
CA VAL A 50 -36.08 -23.31 -22.50
C VAL A 50 -36.58 -22.11 -23.29
N LEU A 51 -37.13 -21.11 -22.59
CA LEU A 51 -37.73 -19.91 -23.21
C LEU A 51 -36.70 -18.98 -23.87
N GLN A 52 -35.51 -18.91 -23.32
CA GLN A 52 -34.43 -18.09 -23.86
C GLN A 52 -33.27 -19.00 -24.33
N PRO A 53 -32.85 -18.94 -25.60
CA PRO A 53 -31.75 -19.74 -26.09
C PRO A 53 -30.44 -19.43 -25.36
N ILE A 54 -29.55 -20.42 -25.34
CA ILE A 54 -28.17 -20.25 -24.93
C ILE A 54 -27.32 -19.77 -26.12
N GLY A 55 -26.19 -19.08 -25.84
CA GLY A 55 -25.20 -18.78 -26.87
C GLY A 55 -24.09 -19.81 -26.86
N VAL A 56 -23.82 -20.40 -28.02
CA VAL A 56 -22.76 -21.41 -28.19
C VAL A 56 -21.90 -21.07 -29.40
N ARG A 57 -20.61 -21.45 -29.36
CA ARG A 57 -19.72 -21.34 -30.52
C ARG A 57 -19.19 -22.72 -30.91
N PRO A 58 -18.92 -22.98 -32.20
CA PRO A 58 -18.32 -24.23 -32.64
C PRO A 58 -16.87 -24.31 -32.16
N ILE A 59 -16.45 -25.52 -31.78
CA ILE A 59 -15.05 -25.79 -31.46
C ILE A 59 -14.40 -26.33 -32.73
N ALA A 60 -13.27 -25.73 -33.13
CA ALA A 60 -12.56 -26.11 -34.34
C ALA A 60 -12.27 -27.63 -34.38
N ASP A 61 -12.40 -28.20 -35.57
CA ASP A 61 -12.14 -29.61 -35.86
C ASP A 61 -13.00 -30.64 -35.09
N THR A 62 -14.14 -30.20 -34.53
CA THR A 62 -15.08 -31.07 -33.80
C THR A 62 -16.53 -30.72 -34.10
N ASP A 63 -17.46 -31.67 -33.87
CA ASP A 63 -18.91 -31.43 -33.91
C ASP A 63 -19.45 -30.92 -32.56
N ARG A 64 -18.58 -30.35 -31.72
CA ARG A 64 -18.92 -29.85 -30.39
C ARG A 64 -19.02 -28.34 -30.35
N PHE A 65 -19.76 -27.88 -29.36
CA PHE A 65 -19.96 -26.45 -29.09
C PHE A 65 -19.50 -26.08 -27.68
N GLU A 66 -18.96 -24.91 -27.53
CA GLU A 66 -18.63 -24.30 -26.23
C GLU A 66 -19.65 -23.23 -25.89
N ILE A 67 -20.10 -23.18 -24.63
CA ILE A 67 -21.06 -22.18 -24.17
C ILE A 67 -20.36 -20.82 -24.11
N VAL A 68 -20.95 -19.79 -24.72
CA VAL A 68 -20.53 -18.38 -24.60
C VAL A 68 -21.31 -17.69 -23.48
N PHE A 69 -22.65 -17.92 -23.42
CA PHE A 69 -23.52 -17.45 -22.35
C PHE A 69 -24.70 -18.41 -22.12
N GLY A 70 -25.27 -18.35 -20.89
CA GLY A 70 -26.43 -19.13 -20.51
C GLY A 70 -26.11 -20.47 -19.85
N GLU A 71 -24.96 -20.63 -19.18
CA GLU A 71 -24.56 -21.91 -18.55
C GLU A 71 -25.57 -22.40 -17.49
N ARG A 72 -26.26 -21.51 -16.74
CA ARG A 72 -27.32 -21.93 -15.81
C ARG A 72 -28.45 -22.66 -16.52
N ARG A 73 -28.88 -22.18 -17.70
CA ARG A 73 -29.94 -22.83 -18.51
C ARG A 73 -29.47 -24.17 -19.02
N TYR A 74 -28.23 -24.29 -19.46
CA TYR A 74 -27.65 -25.57 -19.87
C TYR A 74 -27.61 -26.57 -18.70
N ARG A 75 -27.14 -26.19 -17.52
CA ARG A 75 -27.10 -27.07 -16.35
C ARG A 75 -28.51 -27.46 -15.88
N ALA A 76 -29.44 -26.52 -15.87
CA ALA A 76 -30.82 -26.79 -15.52
C ALA A 76 -31.53 -27.71 -16.57
N ALA A 77 -31.20 -27.58 -17.86
CA ALA A 77 -31.68 -28.47 -18.92
C ALA A 77 -31.14 -29.90 -18.75
N LEU A 78 -29.88 -30.07 -18.34
CA LEU A 78 -29.33 -31.39 -17.98
C LEU A 78 -30.06 -31.99 -16.76
N MET A 79 -30.34 -31.22 -15.73
CA MET A 79 -31.12 -31.67 -14.56
C MET A 79 -32.59 -31.98 -14.91
N ALA A 80 -33.11 -31.29 -15.90
CA ALA A 80 -34.45 -31.56 -16.43
C ALA A 80 -34.50 -32.78 -17.39
N GLU A 81 -33.36 -33.45 -17.63
CA GLU A 81 -33.20 -34.60 -18.51
C GLU A 81 -33.62 -34.35 -19.98
N LEU A 82 -33.43 -33.11 -20.45
CA LEU A 82 -33.62 -32.79 -21.85
C LEU A 82 -32.50 -33.39 -22.70
N THR A 83 -32.81 -33.76 -23.95
CA THR A 83 -31.84 -34.27 -24.93
C THR A 83 -31.22 -33.13 -25.77
N GLU A 84 -31.99 -32.06 -25.95
CA GLU A 84 -31.63 -30.93 -26.80
C GLU A 84 -31.97 -29.59 -26.09
N ILE A 85 -31.31 -28.52 -26.50
CA ILE A 85 -31.56 -27.16 -26.01
C ILE A 85 -31.55 -26.16 -27.17
N SER A 86 -32.41 -25.16 -27.10
CA SER A 86 -32.41 -24.04 -28.04
C SER A 86 -31.14 -23.20 -27.86
N ALA A 87 -30.36 -23.04 -28.91
CA ALA A 87 -29.09 -22.31 -28.92
C ALA A 87 -28.97 -21.38 -30.14
N VAL A 88 -28.21 -20.31 -29.96
CA VAL A 88 -27.72 -19.45 -31.04
C VAL A 88 -26.27 -19.78 -31.30
N ILE A 89 -25.93 -20.11 -32.52
CA ILE A 89 -24.56 -20.40 -32.92
C ILE A 89 -23.85 -19.07 -33.24
N LEU A 90 -22.79 -18.79 -32.51
CA LEU A 90 -21.96 -17.56 -32.61
C LEU A 90 -20.62 -17.94 -33.27
N HIS A 91 -20.29 -17.28 -34.38
CA HIS A 91 -18.98 -17.40 -35.01
C HIS A 91 -18.08 -16.27 -34.55
N VAL A 92 -17.56 -16.41 -33.33
CA VAL A 92 -16.74 -15.38 -32.66
C VAL A 92 -15.37 -15.92 -32.24
N SER A 93 -14.37 -15.04 -32.19
CA SER A 93 -13.04 -15.41 -31.68
C SER A 93 -13.08 -15.74 -30.18
N ASP A 94 -11.99 -16.34 -29.66
CA ASP A 94 -11.82 -16.63 -28.24
C ASP A 94 -11.94 -15.38 -27.38
N GLU A 95 -11.30 -14.27 -27.84
CA GLU A 95 -11.34 -13.01 -27.12
C GLU A 95 -12.77 -12.43 -27.08
N THR A 96 -13.48 -12.44 -28.21
CA THR A 96 -14.86 -11.93 -28.26
C THR A 96 -15.81 -12.80 -27.42
N ALA A 97 -15.64 -14.11 -27.42
CA ALA A 97 -16.43 -15.01 -26.58
C ALA A 97 -16.19 -14.75 -25.08
N ALA A 98 -14.93 -14.54 -24.69
CA ALA A 98 -14.56 -14.17 -23.31
C ALA A 98 -15.18 -12.83 -22.89
N GLU A 99 -15.14 -11.81 -23.76
CA GLU A 99 -15.79 -10.51 -23.50
C GLU A 99 -17.31 -10.62 -23.37
N MET A 100 -17.95 -11.41 -24.22
CA MET A 100 -19.41 -11.64 -24.14
C MET A 100 -19.79 -12.32 -22.82
N ALA A 101 -19.01 -13.30 -22.37
CA ALA A 101 -19.23 -13.98 -21.09
C ALA A 101 -19.05 -13.02 -19.89
N VAL A 102 -18.05 -12.16 -19.93
CA VAL A 102 -17.82 -11.12 -18.90
C VAL A 102 -18.95 -10.10 -18.89
N THR A 103 -19.38 -9.65 -20.06
CA THR A 103 -20.47 -8.67 -20.22
C THR A 103 -21.81 -9.23 -19.72
N GLU A 104 -22.12 -10.48 -20.04
CA GLU A 104 -23.34 -11.17 -19.53
C GLU A 104 -23.32 -11.23 -18.01
N ASN A 105 -22.19 -11.59 -17.43
CA ASN A 105 -22.05 -11.67 -15.98
C ASN A 105 -22.26 -10.29 -15.30
N LEU A 106 -21.74 -9.20 -15.89
CA LEU A 106 -21.91 -7.83 -15.37
C LEU A 106 -23.37 -7.33 -15.44
N GLN A 107 -24.21 -7.88 -16.30
CA GLN A 107 -25.63 -7.50 -16.41
C GLN A 107 -26.53 -8.18 -15.37
N ARG A 108 -25.97 -9.07 -14.54
CA ARG A 108 -26.73 -9.73 -13.46
C ARG A 108 -26.98 -8.74 -12.31
N LYS A 109 -28.07 -9.00 -11.56
CA LYS A 109 -28.46 -8.15 -10.41
C LYS A 109 -27.64 -8.40 -9.14
N ASP A 110 -26.99 -9.56 -9.06
CA ASP A 110 -26.31 -10.10 -7.89
C ASP A 110 -24.76 -10.05 -8.01
N VAL A 111 -24.25 -9.17 -8.88
CA VAL A 111 -22.79 -9.01 -9.05
C VAL A 111 -22.19 -8.27 -7.88
N THR A 112 -21.16 -8.86 -7.25
CA THR A 112 -20.46 -8.21 -6.14
C THR A 112 -19.54 -7.08 -6.63
N PRO A 113 -19.16 -6.11 -5.75
CA PRO A 113 -18.22 -5.06 -6.11
C PRO A 113 -16.85 -5.58 -6.61
N ILE A 114 -16.42 -6.73 -6.11
CA ILE A 114 -15.16 -7.37 -6.50
C ILE A 114 -15.30 -8.07 -7.86
N GLU A 115 -16.43 -8.76 -8.10
CA GLU A 115 -16.72 -9.34 -9.41
C GLU A 115 -16.79 -8.24 -10.49
N GLU A 116 -17.46 -7.10 -10.22
CA GLU A 116 -17.47 -5.96 -11.13
C GLU A 116 -16.06 -5.43 -11.42
N ALA A 117 -15.24 -5.25 -10.38
CA ALA A 117 -13.87 -4.77 -10.51
C ALA A 117 -13.04 -5.66 -11.45
N ASN A 118 -13.04 -6.96 -11.19
CA ASN A 118 -12.32 -7.95 -12.00
C ASN A 118 -12.84 -8.03 -13.43
N ALA A 119 -14.15 -7.89 -13.62
CA ALA A 119 -14.77 -7.90 -14.94
C ALA A 119 -14.39 -6.66 -15.77
N TYR A 120 -14.45 -5.46 -15.18
CA TYR A 120 -14.02 -4.22 -15.84
C TYR A 120 -12.52 -4.25 -16.17
N GLN A 121 -11.68 -4.78 -15.27
CA GLN A 121 -10.27 -4.94 -15.57
C GLN A 121 -10.02 -5.83 -16.78
N LYS A 122 -10.64 -6.99 -16.84
CA LYS A 122 -10.53 -7.92 -17.99
C LYS A 122 -10.95 -7.28 -19.31
N LEU A 123 -12.04 -6.49 -19.28
CA LEU A 123 -12.48 -5.78 -20.48
C LEU A 123 -11.46 -4.71 -20.90
N MET A 124 -10.85 -3.98 -19.97
CA MET A 124 -9.79 -3.01 -20.28
C MET A 124 -8.51 -3.66 -20.80
N GLU A 125 -8.12 -4.82 -20.26
CA GLU A 125 -6.96 -5.59 -20.71
C GLU A 125 -7.08 -6.07 -22.16
N SER A 126 -8.31 -6.20 -22.69
CA SER A 126 -8.54 -6.49 -24.12
C SER A 126 -8.09 -5.36 -25.06
N GLY A 127 -7.85 -4.15 -24.51
CA GLY A 127 -7.45 -2.96 -25.26
C GLY A 127 -8.57 -2.31 -26.10
N ARG A 128 -9.81 -2.85 -26.06
CA ARG A 128 -10.97 -2.33 -26.79
C ARG A 128 -11.82 -1.37 -25.97
N TYR A 129 -11.67 -1.40 -24.65
CA TYR A 129 -12.45 -0.60 -23.71
C TYR A 129 -11.56 0.31 -22.91
N ASP A 130 -12.03 1.52 -22.70
CA ASP A 130 -11.53 2.45 -21.71
C ASP A 130 -12.62 2.75 -20.68
N VAL A 131 -12.32 3.57 -19.70
CA VAL A 131 -13.27 3.91 -18.62
C VAL A 131 -14.54 4.55 -19.16
N GLN A 132 -14.42 5.41 -20.19
CA GLN A 132 -15.55 6.09 -20.79
C GLN A 132 -16.46 5.10 -21.51
N SER A 133 -15.93 4.26 -22.38
CA SER A 133 -16.70 3.26 -23.13
C SER A 133 -17.39 2.24 -22.21
N LEU A 134 -16.74 1.82 -21.10
CA LEU A 134 -17.37 0.99 -20.08
C LEU A 134 -18.51 1.73 -19.39
N ALA A 135 -18.34 2.99 -19.05
CA ALA A 135 -19.39 3.79 -18.41
C ALA A 135 -20.62 3.91 -19.32
N GLU A 136 -20.42 4.19 -20.60
CA GLU A 136 -21.49 4.27 -21.61
C GLU A 136 -22.20 2.93 -21.82
N GLN A 137 -21.43 1.83 -21.96
CA GLN A 137 -21.98 0.50 -22.23
C GLN A 137 -22.82 -0.05 -21.07
N PHE A 138 -22.39 0.18 -19.82
CA PHE A 138 -23.09 -0.35 -18.64
C PHE A 138 -24.01 0.67 -17.98
N GLY A 139 -24.19 1.87 -18.56
CA GLY A 139 -25.07 2.92 -18.03
C GLY A 139 -24.61 3.42 -16.64
N LYS A 140 -23.30 3.46 -16.41
CA LYS A 140 -22.68 3.94 -15.18
C LYS A 140 -21.97 5.27 -15.46
N ASN A 141 -21.61 6.02 -14.42
CA ASN A 141 -20.69 7.13 -14.59
C ASN A 141 -19.23 6.66 -14.48
N GLU A 142 -18.30 7.41 -15.06
CA GLU A 142 -16.87 7.07 -15.03
C GLU A 142 -16.31 6.92 -13.61
N ASN A 143 -16.78 7.74 -12.67
CA ASN A 143 -16.32 7.68 -11.28
C ASN A 143 -16.71 6.35 -10.63
N TYR A 144 -17.87 5.80 -10.95
CA TYR A 144 -18.29 4.47 -10.53
C TYR A 144 -17.32 3.39 -11.05
N ILE A 145 -17.04 3.41 -12.36
CA ILE A 145 -16.09 2.45 -12.98
C ILE A 145 -14.70 2.57 -12.35
N ARG A 146 -14.19 3.79 -12.21
CA ARG A 146 -12.88 4.06 -11.57
C ARG A 146 -12.82 3.56 -10.12
N THR A 147 -13.91 3.71 -9.37
CA THR A 147 -13.99 3.22 -7.98
C THR A 147 -13.96 1.70 -7.93
N ARG A 148 -14.71 1.02 -8.83
CA ARG A 148 -14.67 -0.44 -8.92
C ARG A 148 -13.28 -0.95 -9.31
N LEU A 149 -12.65 -0.39 -10.33
CA LEU A 149 -11.30 -0.77 -10.76
C LEU A 149 -10.26 -0.70 -9.65
N LYS A 150 -10.38 0.24 -8.70
CA LYS A 150 -9.48 0.30 -7.55
C LYS A 150 -9.55 -0.95 -6.67
N PHE A 151 -10.69 -1.64 -6.59
CA PHE A 151 -10.84 -2.83 -5.74
C PHE A 151 -10.01 -4.02 -6.19
N VAL A 152 -9.53 -4.02 -7.42
CA VAL A 152 -8.56 -5.02 -7.89
C VAL A 152 -7.25 -4.99 -7.09
N SER A 153 -6.91 -3.83 -6.49
CA SER A 153 -5.72 -3.68 -5.64
C SER A 153 -5.94 -4.13 -4.19
N LEU A 154 -7.15 -4.52 -3.80
CA LEU A 154 -7.41 -5.04 -2.46
C LEU A 154 -6.76 -6.42 -2.27
N ILE A 155 -6.20 -6.64 -1.08
CA ILE A 155 -5.78 -7.99 -0.71
C ILE A 155 -7.00 -8.91 -0.55
N PRO A 156 -6.85 -10.24 -0.79
CA PRO A 156 -7.98 -11.16 -0.77
C PRO A 156 -8.81 -11.12 0.52
N GLU A 157 -8.16 -10.97 1.66
CA GLU A 157 -8.79 -10.94 2.97
C GLU A 157 -9.74 -9.73 3.13
N ILE A 158 -9.36 -8.56 2.61
CA ILE A 158 -10.20 -7.35 2.66
C ILE A 158 -11.31 -7.42 1.60
N ALA A 159 -11.01 -7.98 0.43
CA ALA A 159 -12.01 -8.23 -0.60
C ALA A 159 -13.12 -9.16 -0.08
N GLU A 160 -12.78 -10.20 0.67
CA GLU A 160 -13.74 -11.12 1.30
C GLU A 160 -14.64 -10.41 2.34
N LEU A 161 -14.08 -9.49 3.14
CA LEU A 161 -14.88 -8.67 4.08
C LEU A 161 -15.88 -7.78 3.35
N LEU A 162 -15.49 -7.22 2.20
CA LEU A 162 -16.39 -6.43 1.38
C LEU A 162 -17.51 -7.27 0.76
N GLU A 163 -17.20 -8.49 0.29
CA GLU A 163 -18.19 -9.42 -0.26
C GLU A 163 -19.20 -9.94 0.78
N LYS A 164 -18.78 -10.00 2.05
CA LYS A 164 -19.64 -10.38 3.17
C LYS A 164 -20.39 -9.20 3.80
N ASP A 165 -20.31 -8.00 3.23
CA ASP A 165 -20.85 -6.76 3.79
C ASP A 165 -20.35 -6.42 5.22
N GLU A 166 -19.18 -6.95 5.61
CA GLU A 166 -18.57 -6.68 6.91
C GLU A 166 -17.84 -5.32 6.94
N ILE A 167 -17.49 -4.80 5.76
CA ILE A 167 -17.04 -3.42 5.55
C ILE A 167 -17.80 -2.77 4.40
N THR A 168 -17.92 -1.46 4.44
CA THR A 168 -18.63 -0.73 3.37
C THR A 168 -17.74 -0.48 2.15
N ILE A 169 -18.37 -0.25 0.99
CA ILE A 169 -17.69 0.17 -0.24
C ILE A 169 -16.81 1.41 0.00
N SER A 170 -17.26 2.36 0.81
CA SER A 170 -16.50 3.57 1.11
C SER A 170 -15.24 3.27 1.93
N VAL A 171 -15.32 2.36 2.91
CA VAL A 171 -14.16 1.90 3.70
C VAL A 171 -13.17 1.17 2.79
N ALA A 172 -13.64 0.24 1.97
CA ALA A 172 -12.80 -0.46 1.01
C ALA A 172 -12.11 0.51 0.03
N SER A 173 -12.81 1.57 -0.41
CA SER A 173 -12.27 2.62 -1.27
C SER A 173 -11.15 3.44 -0.61
N GLU A 174 -11.21 3.63 0.70
CA GLU A 174 -10.11 4.27 1.43
C GLU A 174 -8.90 3.32 1.57
N ILE A 175 -9.13 2.08 1.96
CA ILE A 175 -8.06 1.10 2.17
C ILE A 175 -7.30 0.79 0.87
N CYS A 176 -7.99 0.65 -0.28
CA CYS A 176 -7.37 0.32 -1.57
C CYS A 176 -6.45 1.41 -2.14
N ARG A 177 -6.38 2.59 -1.52
CA ARG A 177 -5.41 3.64 -1.88
C ARG A 177 -3.98 3.30 -1.44
N TYR A 178 -3.86 2.44 -0.45
CA TYR A 178 -2.59 2.08 0.17
C TYR A 178 -2.04 0.78 -0.41
N GLY A 179 -0.73 0.62 -0.36
CA GLY A 179 -0.06 -0.59 -0.82
C GLY A 179 -0.44 -1.84 -0.01
N THR A 180 -0.15 -3.01 -0.57
CA THR A 180 -0.53 -4.29 0.02
C THR A 180 0.09 -4.55 1.39
N ASP A 181 1.24 -3.94 1.71
CA ASP A 181 1.89 -3.97 3.01
C ASP A 181 1.03 -3.29 4.10
N ILE A 182 0.58 -2.06 3.83
CA ILE A 182 -0.33 -1.33 4.73
C ILE A 182 -1.68 -2.04 4.83
N GLN A 183 -2.24 -2.50 3.70
CA GLN A 183 -3.51 -3.25 3.71
C GLN A 183 -3.44 -4.48 4.60
N LYS A 184 -2.35 -5.27 4.54
CA LYS A 184 -2.13 -6.43 5.41
C LYS A 184 -2.07 -6.03 6.89
N GLU A 185 -1.33 -4.99 7.23
CA GLU A 185 -1.25 -4.52 8.61
C GLU A 185 -2.60 -4.04 9.15
N VAL A 186 -3.35 -3.27 8.35
CA VAL A 186 -4.72 -2.83 8.68
C VAL A 186 -5.62 -4.03 8.91
N TYR A 187 -5.56 -5.04 8.03
CA TYR A 187 -6.35 -6.25 8.19
C TYR A 187 -6.01 -6.97 9.50
N TYR A 188 -4.75 -7.32 9.71
CA TYR A 188 -4.35 -8.10 10.89
C TYR A 188 -4.53 -7.39 12.22
N LYS A 189 -4.36 -6.05 12.26
CA LYS A 189 -4.48 -5.29 13.50
C LYS A 189 -5.92 -4.88 13.83
N HIS A 190 -6.75 -4.59 12.79
CA HIS A 190 -8.03 -3.89 13.00
C HIS A 190 -9.25 -4.52 12.34
N LEU A 191 -9.09 -5.44 11.38
CA LEU A 191 -10.21 -6.00 10.63
C LEU A 191 -10.39 -7.51 10.79
N LYS A 192 -9.36 -8.25 11.21
CA LYS A 192 -9.38 -9.70 11.28
C LYS A 192 -10.42 -10.22 12.29
N ASP A 193 -10.42 -9.68 13.50
CA ASP A 193 -11.26 -10.15 14.58
C ASP A 193 -12.48 -9.26 14.77
N SER A 194 -13.69 -9.83 14.60
CA SER A 194 -14.96 -9.12 14.84
C SER A 194 -15.31 -9.01 16.33
N ASP A 195 -14.78 -9.93 17.15
CA ASP A 195 -15.12 -10.08 18.58
C ASP A 195 -14.18 -9.36 19.54
N SER A 196 -13.23 -8.57 19.05
CA SER A 196 -12.36 -7.86 19.97
C SER A 196 -13.16 -6.80 20.73
N MET A 197 -13.49 -7.12 21.99
CA MET A 197 -13.93 -6.13 23.00
C MET A 197 -12.84 -5.07 23.26
N LEU A 198 -11.72 -5.16 22.58
CA LEU A 198 -10.65 -4.17 22.53
C LEU A 198 -11.04 -3.12 21.50
N TYR A 199 -11.00 -1.88 21.90
CA TYR A 199 -11.37 -0.62 21.22
C TYR A 199 -10.77 -0.37 19.84
N ASP A 200 -10.28 -1.41 19.14
CA ASP A 200 -9.43 -1.28 17.94
C ASP A 200 -10.00 -1.95 16.69
N CYS A 201 -11.26 -2.43 16.73
CA CYS A 201 -11.91 -3.01 15.56
C CYS A 201 -12.50 -1.89 14.67
N TRP A 202 -12.04 -1.82 13.42
CA TRP A 202 -12.51 -0.80 12.48
C TRP A 202 -13.73 -1.23 11.65
N ARG A 203 -14.26 -2.43 11.88
CA ARG A 203 -15.52 -2.85 11.27
C ARG A 203 -16.65 -1.95 11.79
N GLY A 204 -17.39 -1.35 10.87
CA GLY A 204 -18.46 -0.43 11.21
C GLY A 204 -18.07 1.04 11.40
N LEU A 205 -16.78 1.38 11.35
CA LEU A 205 -16.35 2.78 11.31
C LEU A 205 -16.69 3.46 9.99
N LYS A 206 -16.78 4.79 10.02
CA LYS A 206 -16.94 5.59 8.81
C LYS A 206 -15.64 5.65 8.03
N ALA A 207 -15.73 5.73 6.70
CA ALA A 207 -14.56 5.81 5.82
C ALA A 207 -13.58 6.94 6.19
N ALA A 208 -14.11 8.12 6.60
CA ALA A 208 -13.27 9.24 7.02
C ALA A 208 -12.49 9.00 8.32
N GLU A 209 -13.01 8.17 9.23
CA GLU A 209 -12.32 7.76 10.45
C GLU A 209 -11.20 6.77 10.13
N VAL A 210 -11.52 5.77 9.29
CA VAL A 210 -10.54 4.80 8.80
C VAL A 210 -9.39 5.50 8.06
N ALA A 211 -9.70 6.46 7.18
CA ALA A 211 -8.69 7.24 6.47
C ALA A 211 -7.72 7.96 7.44
N LYS A 212 -8.26 8.64 8.47
CA LYS A 212 -7.44 9.33 9.48
C LYS A 212 -6.56 8.37 10.28
N PHE A 213 -7.10 7.20 10.65
CA PHE A 213 -6.34 6.20 11.41
C PHE A 213 -5.23 5.59 10.56
N ILE A 214 -5.50 5.27 9.29
CA ILE A 214 -4.45 4.77 8.40
C ILE A 214 -3.36 5.83 8.23
N GLU A 215 -3.72 7.09 8.01
CA GLU A 215 -2.74 8.16 7.85
C GLU A 215 -1.88 8.34 9.11
N ARG A 216 -2.48 8.33 10.30
CA ARG A 216 -1.77 8.48 11.56
C ARG A 216 -0.85 7.29 11.89
N ASP A 217 -1.34 6.06 11.72
CA ASP A 217 -0.72 4.88 12.30
C ASP A 217 0.12 4.07 11.29
N PHE A 218 -0.12 4.25 9.99
CA PHE A 218 0.50 3.43 8.93
C PHE A 218 1.28 4.23 7.89
N THR A 219 1.27 5.57 7.97
CA THR A 219 2.09 6.42 7.11
C THR A 219 3.20 7.11 7.90
N THR A 220 4.16 7.67 7.21
CA THR A 220 5.34 8.27 7.84
C THR A 220 5.43 9.75 7.48
N ASP A 221 5.56 10.58 8.51
CA ASP A 221 5.76 12.02 8.39
C ASP A 221 7.11 12.33 7.71
N LEU A 222 7.02 12.92 6.51
CA LEU A 222 8.18 13.30 5.71
C LEU A 222 9.00 14.46 6.33
N SER A 223 8.40 15.27 7.22
CA SER A 223 9.11 16.38 7.86
C SER A 223 10.29 15.90 8.71
N ARG A 224 10.22 14.67 9.21
CA ARG A 224 11.24 14.05 10.06
C ARG A 224 12.48 13.56 9.31
N TYR A 225 12.56 13.76 8.01
CA TYR A 225 13.68 13.28 7.17
C TYR A 225 14.33 14.46 6.46
N ALA A 226 15.64 14.41 6.31
CA ALA A 226 16.42 15.51 5.76
C ALA A 226 16.76 15.39 4.26
N PHE A 227 16.43 14.26 3.62
CA PHE A 227 16.66 14.09 2.18
C PHE A 227 15.79 15.04 1.33
N ASP A 228 16.18 15.27 0.08
CA ASP A 228 15.41 16.10 -0.87
C ASP A 228 14.03 15.52 -1.15
N LYS A 229 12.99 16.30 -0.85
CA LYS A 229 11.57 15.92 -1.00
C LYS A 229 10.91 16.44 -2.26
N THR A 230 11.67 17.03 -3.18
CA THR A 230 11.12 17.63 -4.42
C THR A 230 10.26 16.63 -5.18
N LEU A 231 10.71 15.38 -5.32
CA LEU A 231 9.95 14.31 -5.98
C LEU A 231 8.74 13.85 -5.16
N CYS A 232 8.79 14.00 -3.83
CA CYS A 232 7.67 13.60 -2.96
C CYS A 232 6.47 14.55 -3.08
N ALA A 233 6.66 15.79 -3.50
CA ALA A 233 5.58 16.77 -3.65
C ALA A 233 4.49 16.31 -4.66
N SER A 234 4.90 15.66 -5.76
CA SER A 234 3.98 15.12 -6.79
C SER A 234 3.80 13.60 -6.73
N CYS A 235 4.37 12.94 -5.72
CA CYS A 235 4.34 11.48 -5.60
C CYS A 235 2.91 10.97 -5.33
N PRO A 236 2.42 9.93 -6.05
CA PRO A 236 1.11 9.35 -5.81
C PRO A 236 0.97 8.67 -4.43
N HIS A 237 2.08 8.37 -3.74
CA HIS A 237 2.08 7.82 -2.39
C HIS A 237 2.24 8.88 -1.29
N ASN A 238 2.26 10.16 -1.64
CA ASN A 238 2.15 11.24 -0.68
C ASN A 238 0.68 11.44 -0.31
N THR A 239 0.36 11.44 0.98
CA THR A 239 -1.03 11.51 1.45
C THR A 239 -1.74 12.77 0.99
N ASN A 240 -1.03 13.89 0.75
CA ASN A 240 -1.60 15.10 0.13
C ASN A 240 -2.16 14.84 -1.28
N ASN A 241 -1.58 13.91 -2.04
CA ASN A 241 -1.98 13.59 -3.41
C ASN A 241 -2.96 12.41 -3.46
N MET A 242 -3.11 11.66 -2.38
CA MET A 242 -3.99 10.50 -2.29
C MET A 242 -5.45 10.89 -2.01
N MET A 243 -5.69 12.05 -1.42
CA MET A 243 -7.00 12.46 -0.95
C MET A 243 -7.82 13.15 -2.05
N LEU A 244 -8.92 12.51 -2.47
CA LEU A 244 -9.90 13.09 -3.41
C LEU A 244 -10.92 14.00 -2.72
N PHE A 245 -11.10 13.94 -1.39
CA PHE A 245 -12.22 14.56 -0.67
C PHE A 245 -11.88 15.16 0.70
N CYS A 246 -10.64 15.15 1.16
CA CYS A 246 -10.24 15.78 2.41
C CYS A 246 -9.36 17.00 2.14
N GLU A 247 -9.68 18.11 2.79
CA GLU A 247 -8.83 19.30 2.80
C GLU A 247 -7.51 18.96 3.51
N GLY A 248 -6.42 18.87 2.72
CA GLY A 248 -5.05 18.77 3.20
C GLY A 248 -4.71 17.47 3.92
N GLY A 249 -4.07 16.54 3.23
CA GLY A 249 -3.33 15.47 3.89
C GLY A 249 -2.15 16.04 4.67
N CYS A 250 -1.59 15.26 5.61
CA CYS A 250 -0.45 15.68 6.45
C CYS A 250 0.90 15.68 5.68
N GLY A 251 0.91 15.37 4.38
CA GLY A 251 2.15 15.25 3.61
C GLY A 251 2.98 14.02 3.97
N ASN A 252 2.37 12.99 4.54
CA ASN A 252 3.01 11.76 4.92
C ASN A 252 3.30 10.85 3.71
N CYS A 253 4.28 9.97 3.85
CA CYS A 253 4.60 8.94 2.86
C CYS A 253 3.92 7.61 3.20
N ALA A 254 3.16 7.06 2.24
CA ALA A 254 2.55 5.74 2.33
C ALA A 254 3.40 4.62 1.67
N ASN A 255 4.55 4.95 1.08
CA ASN A 255 5.47 3.98 0.48
C ASN A 255 6.73 3.82 1.34
N ARG A 256 6.69 2.87 2.26
CA ARG A 256 7.77 2.64 3.23
C ARG A 256 9.08 2.17 2.58
N SER A 257 9.00 1.37 1.53
CA SER A 257 10.20 0.89 0.83
C SER A 257 10.91 2.03 0.11
N CYS A 258 10.17 2.87 -0.62
CA CYS A 258 10.72 4.05 -1.26
C CYS A 258 11.33 5.02 -0.23
N LEU A 259 10.63 5.24 0.90
CA LEU A 259 11.13 6.11 1.98
C LEU A 259 12.45 5.57 2.57
N ALA A 260 12.53 4.26 2.82
CA ALA A 260 13.74 3.62 3.33
C ALA A 260 14.92 3.77 2.36
N GLU A 261 14.67 3.59 1.07
CA GLU A 261 15.66 3.74 0.00
C GLU A 261 16.18 5.19 -0.13
N MET A 262 15.26 6.16 -0.16
CA MET A 262 15.61 7.59 -0.24
C MET A 262 16.43 8.03 0.97
N ASN A 263 15.99 7.63 2.16
CA ASN A 263 16.69 7.94 3.40
C ASN A 263 18.08 7.28 3.46
N ALA A 264 18.18 6.01 3.09
CA ALA A 264 19.47 5.30 3.07
C ALA A 264 20.46 5.95 2.07
N SER A 265 19.99 6.33 0.89
CA SER A 265 20.82 7.03 -0.10
C SER A 265 21.33 8.38 0.42
N TYR A 266 20.48 9.16 1.07
CA TYR A 266 20.86 10.41 1.71
C TYR A 266 21.91 10.18 2.82
N LEU A 267 21.69 9.17 3.68
CA LEU A 267 22.63 8.86 4.77
C LEU A 267 24.00 8.43 4.23
N VAL A 268 24.03 7.63 3.17
CA VAL A 268 25.29 7.23 2.51
C VAL A 268 26.02 8.45 1.96
N GLU A 269 25.33 9.34 1.24
CA GLU A 269 25.92 10.56 0.71
C GLU A 269 26.49 11.45 1.83
N LYS A 270 25.71 11.63 2.91
CA LYS A 270 26.17 12.39 4.08
C LYS A 270 27.34 11.74 4.80
N ALA A 271 27.33 10.43 4.99
CA ALA A 271 28.42 9.71 5.62
C ALA A 271 29.73 9.88 4.83
N VAL A 272 29.67 9.78 3.50
CA VAL A 272 30.83 10.01 2.63
C VAL A 272 31.34 11.46 2.77
N GLN A 273 30.48 12.46 2.76
CA GLN A 273 30.85 13.86 2.98
C GLN A 273 31.54 14.05 4.34
N PHE A 274 31.04 13.42 5.40
CA PHE A 274 31.66 13.48 6.73
C PHE A 274 33.03 12.80 6.77
N VAL A 275 33.20 11.64 6.10
CA VAL A 275 34.49 10.96 6.00
C VAL A 275 35.51 11.81 5.23
N GLU A 276 35.09 12.50 4.17
CA GLU A 276 35.98 13.44 3.45
C GLU A 276 36.39 14.62 4.33
N GLN A 277 35.47 15.14 5.15
CA GLN A 277 35.74 16.23 6.07
C GLN A 277 36.59 15.80 7.28
N TYR A 278 36.43 14.55 7.74
CA TYR A 278 37.10 13.99 8.91
C TYR A 278 37.80 12.65 8.58
N PRO A 279 38.88 12.65 7.79
CA PRO A 279 39.48 11.40 7.25
C PRO A 279 40.03 10.44 8.31
N SER A 280 40.31 10.94 9.53
CA SER A 280 40.83 10.14 10.65
C SER A 280 39.74 9.57 11.57
N VAL A 281 38.45 9.83 11.26
CA VAL A 281 37.34 9.44 12.10
C VAL A 281 36.66 8.22 11.51
N SER A 282 36.42 7.17 12.31
CA SER A 282 35.79 5.93 11.89
C SER A 282 34.27 6.07 11.82
N LEU A 283 33.67 5.36 10.86
CA LEU A 283 32.22 5.20 10.81
C LEU A 283 31.77 4.16 11.84
N CYS A 284 30.63 4.41 12.48
CA CYS A 284 30.04 3.45 13.40
C CYS A 284 28.50 3.41 13.30
N TYR A 285 27.91 2.37 13.89
CA TYR A 285 26.47 2.28 14.14
C TYR A 285 26.19 1.64 15.51
N GLN A 286 24.97 1.84 16.03
CA GLN A 286 24.51 1.31 17.32
C GLN A 286 23.18 0.57 17.14
N ASP A 287 22.91 -0.47 17.97
CA ASP A 287 21.74 -1.36 17.79
C ASP A 287 20.39 -0.66 17.81
N PHE A 288 20.25 0.37 18.65
CA PHE A 288 18.96 1.05 18.87
C PHE A 288 18.73 2.28 17.97
N ASN A 289 19.74 2.73 17.24
CA ASN A 289 19.64 3.89 16.35
C ASN A 289 20.56 3.71 15.15
N ASN A 290 20.11 2.95 14.14
CA ASN A 290 20.87 2.71 12.93
C ASN A 290 19.97 2.60 11.69
N ASN A 291 20.62 2.74 10.52
CA ASN A 291 20.04 2.42 9.22
C ASN A 291 20.88 1.33 8.56
N MET A 292 20.47 0.07 8.74
CA MET A 292 21.23 -1.06 8.24
C MET A 292 21.41 -1.05 6.71
N ILE A 293 20.43 -0.50 5.96
CA ILE A 293 20.57 -0.38 4.49
C ILE A 293 21.75 0.56 4.14
N ALA A 294 21.86 1.68 4.86
CA ALA A 294 22.99 2.61 4.67
C ALA A 294 24.33 1.98 5.10
N VAL A 295 24.36 1.26 6.22
CA VAL A 295 25.54 0.53 6.72
C VAL A 295 26.01 -0.49 5.70
N GLU A 296 25.12 -1.35 5.18
CA GLU A 296 25.44 -2.36 4.17
C GLU A 296 25.97 -1.74 2.88
N ARG A 297 25.39 -0.62 2.44
CA ARG A 297 25.85 0.11 1.25
C ARG A 297 27.25 0.71 1.44
N LEU A 298 27.51 1.35 2.57
CA LEU A 298 28.83 1.90 2.88
C LEU A 298 29.89 0.77 2.95
N THR A 299 29.56 -0.35 3.58
CA THR A 299 30.43 -1.53 3.62
C THR A 299 30.70 -2.10 2.21
N ALA A 300 29.69 -2.16 1.35
CA ALA A 300 29.84 -2.58 -0.04
C ALA A 300 30.68 -1.60 -0.88
N MET A 301 30.71 -0.31 -0.51
CA MET A 301 31.59 0.71 -1.11
C MET A 301 33.05 0.63 -0.59
N GLY A 302 33.33 -0.24 0.39
CA GLY A 302 34.67 -0.46 0.94
C GLY A 302 34.98 0.36 2.19
N TYR A 303 33.99 1.00 2.80
CA TYR A 303 34.18 1.67 4.10
C TYR A 303 34.09 0.66 5.24
N GLU A 304 34.98 0.79 6.22
CA GLU A 304 34.89 0.05 7.47
C GLU A 304 33.88 0.75 8.39
N VAL A 305 32.83 0.03 8.84
CA VAL A 305 31.80 0.52 9.73
C VAL A 305 31.80 -0.31 11.01
N GLU A 306 32.15 0.30 12.14
CA GLU A 306 32.28 -0.38 13.44
C GLU A 306 30.90 -0.50 14.12
N HIS A 307 30.63 -1.69 14.67
CA HIS A 307 29.46 -1.89 15.52
C HIS A 307 29.79 -1.54 16.98
N LEU A 308 29.14 -0.55 17.52
CA LEU A 308 29.32 -0.13 18.93
C LEU A 308 28.25 -0.76 19.82
N ASN A 309 28.69 -1.65 20.72
CA ASN A 309 27.80 -2.33 21.69
C ASN A 309 27.40 -1.42 22.88
N THR A 310 27.99 -0.26 22.99
CA THR A 310 27.76 0.70 24.06
C THR A 310 27.30 2.04 23.51
N TYR A 311 26.59 2.80 24.33
CA TYR A 311 26.13 4.15 23.91
C TYR A 311 27.31 5.09 23.76
N ALA A 312 27.47 5.67 22.57
CA ALA A 312 28.39 6.76 22.33
C ALA A 312 27.71 8.10 22.62
N THR A 313 28.42 9.00 23.26
CA THR A 313 27.91 10.34 23.60
C THR A 313 27.86 11.20 22.33
N PRO A 314 26.71 11.81 21.99
CA PRO A 314 26.64 12.74 20.87
C PRO A 314 27.60 13.91 21.06
N TYR A 315 28.22 14.33 19.96
CA TYR A 315 29.03 15.57 19.98
C TYR A 315 28.10 16.75 20.14
N PRO A 316 28.51 17.80 20.91
CA PRO A 316 27.68 18.96 21.16
C PRO A 316 27.21 19.63 19.87
N GLU A 317 25.93 19.99 19.81
CA GLU A 317 25.37 20.77 18.70
C GLU A 317 25.74 22.26 18.88
N THR A 318 25.96 22.91 17.74
CA THR A 318 26.24 24.35 17.73
C THR A 318 24.96 25.10 18.11
N PRO A 319 24.97 25.96 19.14
CA PRO A 319 23.84 26.82 19.47
C PRO A 319 23.41 27.66 18.26
N VAL A 320 22.12 27.84 18.05
CA VAL A 320 21.56 28.64 16.97
C VAL A 320 21.37 30.08 17.47
N ALA A 321 21.87 31.05 16.71
CA ALA A 321 21.66 32.44 17.05
C ALA A 321 20.18 32.83 16.89
N PRO A 322 19.58 33.58 17.82
CA PRO A 322 18.22 34.06 17.72
C PRO A 322 18.04 35.03 16.54
N GLU A 323 16.94 34.94 15.82
CA GLU A 323 16.58 35.83 14.72
C GLU A 323 15.68 36.96 15.25
N LYS A 324 15.94 38.21 14.80
CA LYS A 324 15.22 39.41 15.34
C LYS A 324 13.72 39.36 15.07
N GLU A 325 13.33 38.70 13.99
CA GLU A 325 11.97 38.58 13.53
C GLU A 325 11.10 37.64 14.42
N GLU A 326 11.72 36.89 15.32
CA GLU A 326 11.03 35.96 16.24
C GLU A 326 10.62 36.65 17.57
N TYR A 327 11.02 37.91 17.80
CA TYR A 327 10.77 38.60 19.06
C TYR A 327 9.92 39.85 18.88
N ASP A 328 8.98 40.05 19.79
CA ASP A 328 8.07 41.19 19.76
C ASP A 328 8.74 42.53 20.19
N THR A 329 9.80 42.45 21.00
CA THR A 329 10.54 43.63 21.48
C THR A 329 12.06 43.50 21.30
N ILE A 330 12.74 44.64 21.19
CA ILE A 330 14.20 44.67 21.08
C ILE A 330 14.85 44.14 22.37
N GLU A 331 14.25 44.43 23.53
CA GLU A 331 14.75 44.03 24.85
C GLU A 331 14.72 42.50 24.99
N GLU A 332 13.64 41.81 24.54
CA GLU A 332 13.56 40.36 24.54
C GLU A 332 14.60 39.72 23.60
N TYR A 333 14.84 40.31 22.43
CA TYR A 333 15.90 39.86 21.53
C TYR A 333 17.29 40.01 22.14
N GLU A 334 17.59 41.17 22.79
CA GLU A 334 18.90 41.41 23.44
C GLU A 334 19.14 40.43 24.59
N GLU A 335 18.11 40.06 25.35
CA GLU A 335 18.20 39.06 26.41
C GLU A 335 18.46 37.67 25.85
N ALA A 336 17.73 37.24 24.83
CA ALA A 336 17.93 35.98 24.14
C ALA A 336 19.29 35.87 23.45
N TYR A 337 19.78 36.99 22.88
CA TYR A 337 21.11 37.03 22.26
C TYR A 337 22.22 36.89 23.29
N LYS A 338 22.04 37.46 24.48
CA LYS A 338 22.97 37.31 25.58
C LYS A 338 23.03 35.91 26.16
N GLU A 339 21.89 35.23 26.24
CA GLU A 339 21.84 33.79 26.57
C GLU A 339 22.57 32.96 25.52
N TYR A 340 22.34 33.23 24.24
CA TYR A 340 23.06 32.60 23.15
C TYR A 340 24.56 32.76 23.22
N GLU A 341 25.07 33.98 23.53
CA GLU A 341 26.51 34.23 23.68
C GLU A 341 27.10 33.38 24.82
N GLN A 342 26.38 33.22 25.92
CA GLN A 342 26.81 32.36 27.03
C GLN A 342 26.81 30.89 26.64
N ASP A 343 25.78 30.44 25.98
CA ASP A 343 25.66 29.05 25.51
C ASP A 343 26.70 28.72 24.44
N PHE A 344 26.99 29.67 23.55
CA PHE A 344 28.06 29.53 22.57
C PHE A 344 29.43 29.43 23.20
N SER A 345 29.70 30.24 24.24
CA SER A 345 30.95 30.17 25.02
C SER A 345 31.08 28.80 25.71
N ASN A 346 30.02 28.32 26.36
CA ASN A 346 29.98 27.00 27.01
C ASN A 346 30.19 25.87 25.99
N TYR A 347 29.58 26.00 24.82
CA TYR A 347 29.74 25.06 23.70
C TYR A 347 31.22 25.00 23.26
N MET A 348 31.86 26.15 23.06
CA MET A 348 33.27 26.21 22.64
C MET A 348 34.23 25.62 23.69
N GLU A 349 34.00 25.84 24.98
CA GLU A 349 34.78 25.21 26.04
C GLU A 349 34.62 23.71 26.09
N LYS A 350 33.38 23.23 25.92
CA LYS A 350 33.06 21.79 25.88
C LYS A 350 33.71 21.11 24.68
N CYS A 351 33.60 21.70 23.49
CA CYS A 351 34.24 21.20 22.28
C CYS A 351 35.78 21.12 22.44
N LYS A 352 36.37 22.16 23.00
CA LYS A 352 37.81 22.23 23.27
C LYS A 352 38.25 21.09 24.22
N SER A 353 37.54 20.89 25.32
CA SER A 353 37.81 19.82 26.27
C SER A 353 37.70 18.44 25.63
N ILE A 354 36.69 18.22 24.78
CA ILE A 354 36.52 16.95 24.03
C ILE A 354 37.73 16.73 23.10
N HIS A 355 38.14 17.73 22.33
CA HIS A 355 39.30 17.61 21.42
C HIS A 355 40.60 17.31 22.17
N GLU A 356 40.89 18.02 23.28
CA GLU A 356 42.05 17.75 24.11
C GLU A 356 42.08 16.29 24.60
N ARG A 357 40.91 15.72 24.97
CA ARG A 357 40.80 14.33 25.42
C ARG A 357 40.89 13.32 24.27
N ILE A 358 40.52 13.71 23.06
CA ILE A 358 40.75 12.92 21.85
C ILE A 358 42.25 12.91 21.51
N ASP A 359 42.90 14.04 21.56
CA ASP A 359 44.35 14.19 21.29
C ASP A 359 45.20 13.40 22.29
N THR A 360 44.77 13.31 23.55
CA THR A 360 45.41 12.45 24.56
C THR A 360 45.10 10.97 24.45
N GLY A 361 44.16 10.56 23.55
CA GLY A 361 43.76 9.18 23.37
C GLY A 361 42.78 8.67 24.43
N GLU A 362 42.24 9.51 25.30
CA GLU A 362 41.22 9.15 26.28
C GLU A 362 39.87 8.88 25.62
N LEU A 363 39.55 9.63 24.57
CA LEU A 363 38.31 9.48 23.80
C LEU A 363 38.59 9.08 22.37
N THR A 364 37.71 8.28 21.82
CA THR A 364 37.66 7.95 20.37
C THR A 364 36.48 8.65 19.75
N PHE A 365 36.68 9.28 18.60
CA PHE A 365 35.69 10.02 17.87
C PHE A 365 35.14 9.18 16.71
N TYR A 366 33.81 9.26 16.49
CA TYR A 366 33.10 8.47 15.48
C TYR A 366 32.11 9.31 14.70
N ILE A 367 31.87 8.88 13.46
CA ILE A 367 30.73 9.29 12.63
C ILE A 367 29.67 8.22 12.76
N SER A 368 28.58 8.51 13.48
CA SER A 368 27.50 7.56 13.74
C SER A 368 26.44 7.58 12.65
N ILE A 369 26.14 6.42 12.11
CA ILE A 369 25.06 6.21 11.13
C ILE A 369 23.78 5.95 11.90
N GLY A 370 23.00 7.01 12.14
CA GLY A 370 21.71 6.94 12.79
C GLY A 370 20.58 6.50 11.87
N GLN A 371 19.38 6.38 12.41
CA GLN A 371 18.20 5.97 11.66
C GLN A 371 17.80 7.00 10.58
N LYS A 372 17.98 8.30 10.85
CA LYS A 372 17.52 9.40 9.99
C LYS A 372 18.59 10.45 9.69
N GLU A 373 19.69 10.43 10.39
CA GLU A 373 20.75 11.42 10.32
C GLU A 373 22.12 10.80 10.58
N ILE A 374 23.16 11.50 10.14
CA ILE A 374 24.55 11.21 10.46
C ILE A 374 24.98 12.20 11.54
N THR A 375 25.48 11.69 12.63
CA THR A 375 25.91 12.51 13.77
C THR A 375 27.35 12.20 14.16
N LEU A 376 28.03 13.21 14.69
CA LEU A 376 29.31 13.00 15.34
C LEU A 376 29.09 12.54 16.79
N CYS A 377 29.87 11.58 17.25
CA CYS A 377 29.82 11.09 18.62
C CYS A 377 31.20 10.69 19.12
N TYR A 378 31.33 10.48 20.40
CA TYR A 378 32.57 10.04 21.04
C TYR A 378 32.29 9.06 22.17
N MET A 379 33.27 8.23 22.48
CA MET A 379 33.26 7.34 23.64
C MET A 379 34.66 7.17 24.24
N ALA A 380 34.73 6.66 25.47
CA ALA A 380 36.00 6.35 26.11
C ALA A 380 36.77 5.30 25.30
N SER A 381 38.04 5.56 25.04
CA SER A 381 38.90 4.61 24.33
C SER A 381 39.06 3.30 25.10
N ALA A 382 39.22 2.18 24.39
CA ALA A 382 39.40 0.86 25.03
C ALA A 382 40.58 0.82 26.02
N ALA A 383 41.60 1.64 25.77
CA ALA A 383 42.75 1.80 26.67
C ALA A 383 42.37 2.51 28.02
N ALA A 384 41.45 3.46 27.97
CA ALA A 384 40.97 4.19 29.18
C ALA A 384 40.00 3.33 30.00
N ASN A 385 39.28 2.41 29.40
CA ASN A 385 38.35 1.47 30.08
C ASN A 385 39.04 0.41 30.92
N ALA A 386 40.33 0.16 30.72
CA ALA A 386 41.08 -0.78 31.52
C ALA A 386 41.36 -0.23 32.94
N ASP A 387 41.44 1.10 33.10
CA ASP A 387 41.68 1.76 34.38
C ASP A 387 40.37 2.08 35.15
N MET A 388 39.22 2.17 34.46
CA MET A 388 37.91 2.50 35.09
C MET A 388 37.07 1.30 35.54
N ALA A 389 37.61 0.07 35.48
CA ALA A 389 36.89 -1.13 35.94
C ALA A 389 36.62 -1.21 37.44
N THR A 390 36.89 -0.12 38.19
CA THR A 390 36.67 -0.03 39.64
C THR A 390 35.53 0.89 40.08
N GLU A 391 34.85 1.60 39.18
CA GLU A 391 33.70 2.43 39.55
C GLU A 391 32.37 1.81 39.06
N LYS A 392 31.45 1.57 40.03
CA LYS A 392 30.14 1.00 39.81
C LYS A 392 29.29 1.84 38.86
N PRO A 393 28.53 1.23 37.90
CA PRO A 393 27.66 2.00 37.01
C PRO A 393 26.53 2.67 37.79
N VAL A 394 26.38 3.99 37.64
CA VAL A 394 25.25 4.76 38.15
C VAL A 394 24.02 4.40 37.29
N SER A 395 22.99 3.85 37.91
CA SER A 395 21.73 3.44 37.30
C SER A 395 20.96 4.66 36.76
N TYR A 396 20.81 4.75 35.46
CA TYR A 396 19.99 5.78 34.77
C TYR A 396 18.51 5.37 34.69
N THR A 397 17.85 5.17 35.84
CA THR A 397 16.42 4.88 35.90
C THR A 397 15.50 6.11 36.11
N HIS A 398 16.01 7.34 36.07
CA HIS A 398 15.23 8.54 36.44
C HIS A 398 15.08 9.66 35.39
N LEU A 399 15.23 9.37 34.10
CA LEU A 399 15.02 10.39 33.05
C LEU A 399 13.80 10.16 32.15
N ARG A 400 12.74 9.47 32.66
CA ARG A 400 11.45 9.33 31.95
C ARG A 400 10.27 9.92 32.71
N ALA A 401 10.38 11.11 33.25
CA ALA A 401 9.29 11.72 34.03
C ALA A 401 9.08 13.24 33.82
N HIS A 402 9.33 13.81 32.64
CA HIS A 402 8.96 15.20 32.36
C HIS A 402 8.66 15.48 30.88
N GLU A 403 7.83 14.66 30.23
CA GLU A 403 7.16 15.06 28.98
C GLU A 403 5.68 14.66 29.02
N THR A 404 4.96 15.30 29.95
CA THR A 404 3.48 15.44 29.87
C THR A 404 3.10 16.69 30.64
N LYS A 405 3.06 17.82 29.91
CA LYS A 405 2.07 18.89 30.16
C LYS A 405 1.88 19.69 28.88
#